data_773a144170d22f7550a071a71e4c8999
#
_entry.id   773a144170d22f7550a071a71e4c8999
#
_cell.length_a   1.000
_cell.length_b   1.000
_cell.length_c   1.000
_cell.angle_alpha   90.00
_cell.angle_beta   90.00
_cell.angle_gamma   90.00
#
_symmetry.space_group_name_H-M   'P 1'
#
loop_
_entity.id
_entity.type
_entity.pdbx_description
1 polymer ?
#
loop_
_entity_poly.entity_id
_entity_poly.type
_entity_poly.pdbx_seq_one_letter_code
_entity_poly.pdbx_strand_id
1 'polypeptide(L)'
;MSASLQLQQLQRPGYTIDLYIPNAQEVQNIYFQQKQVQAQVPFPHWTKLWPAALAMGDFLHEHPELLKDKKVLELAAGLGLPSFVAARYANTVCCSDYLEEAIAAMRKTVLHSQLNNVTCELLDWNHLPSALTTDILLLSDINYDPEQFDQLYLVLQRFIQQGTLIILTTPQRLMAKPFIEKLLPLCKQQYEMTADNTSISLLVLQK
;
A
#
# COMPACT_ATOMS: atom_id res chain seq x y z
N MET A 1 -11.11 -0.43 21.79
CA MET A 1 -10.65 -1.84 21.78
C MET A 1 -10.14 -2.12 20.37
N SER A 2 -8.98 -2.74 20.22
CA SER A 2 -8.42 -3.16 18.92
C SER A 2 -8.63 -4.66 18.74
N ALA A 3 -8.83 -5.09 17.48
CA ALA A 3 -8.93 -6.51 17.15
C ALA A 3 -7.58 -7.22 17.40
N SER A 4 -7.63 -8.47 17.80
CA SER A 4 -6.44 -9.30 17.99
C SER A 4 -5.74 -9.56 16.66
N LEU A 5 -4.39 -9.51 16.66
CA LEU A 5 -3.58 -9.80 15.49
C LEU A 5 -3.21 -11.27 15.46
N GLN A 6 -3.47 -11.93 14.34
CA GLN A 6 -3.16 -13.33 14.09
C GLN A 6 -2.09 -13.44 13.01
N LEU A 7 -1.10 -14.31 13.22
CA LEU A 7 -0.10 -14.63 12.21
C LEU A 7 -0.74 -15.50 11.13
N GLN A 8 -0.67 -15.06 9.90
CA GLN A 8 -1.14 -15.81 8.73
C GLN A 8 -0.01 -15.93 7.71
N GLN A 9 0.15 -17.12 7.17
CA GLN A 9 1.07 -17.37 6.08
C GLN A 9 0.31 -17.23 4.76
N LEU A 10 0.75 -16.28 3.94
CA LEU A 10 0.24 -16.06 2.60
C LEU A 10 1.15 -16.73 1.59
N GLN A 11 0.60 -17.63 0.77
CA GLN A 11 1.31 -18.25 -0.34
C GLN A 11 0.93 -17.56 -1.65
N ARG A 12 1.94 -17.11 -2.39
CA ARG A 12 1.79 -16.47 -3.71
C ARG A 12 2.64 -17.21 -4.75
N PRO A 13 2.43 -16.96 -6.06
CA PRO A 13 3.30 -17.50 -7.09
C PRO A 13 4.78 -17.12 -6.84
N GLY A 14 5.61 -18.11 -6.61
CA GLY A 14 7.05 -17.92 -6.41
C GLY A 14 7.50 -17.48 -5.00
N TYR A 15 6.60 -17.12 -4.08
CA TYR A 15 6.98 -16.72 -2.73
C TYR A 15 5.94 -17.00 -1.66
N THR A 16 6.40 -17.06 -0.42
CA THR A 16 5.56 -17.15 0.77
C THR A 16 5.93 -16.02 1.72
N ILE A 17 4.94 -15.45 2.41
CA ILE A 17 5.16 -14.37 3.36
C ILE A 17 4.23 -14.52 4.57
N ASP A 18 4.78 -14.28 5.75
CA ASP A 18 4.03 -14.27 7.00
C ASP A 18 3.60 -12.83 7.32
N LEU A 19 2.34 -12.65 7.70
CA LEU A 19 1.75 -11.35 8.01
C LEU A 19 0.92 -11.43 9.29
N TYR A 20 1.01 -10.43 10.15
CA TYR A 20 0.05 -10.23 11.22
C TYR A 20 -1.18 -9.52 10.69
N ILE A 21 -2.31 -10.21 10.68
CA ILE A 21 -3.60 -9.72 10.16
C ILE A 21 -4.61 -9.66 11.31
N PRO A 22 -5.42 -8.61 11.44
CA PRO A 22 -6.48 -8.54 12.44
C PRO A 22 -7.51 -9.64 12.26
N ASN A 23 -8.05 -10.16 13.37
CA ASN A 23 -9.16 -11.11 13.33
C ASN A 23 -10.40 -10.45 12.70
N ALA A 24 -10.86 -10.97 11.56
CA ALA A 24 -11.92 -10.37 10.76
C ALA A 24 -13.26 -10.26 11.53
N GLN A 25 -13.59 -11.26 12.36
CA GLN A 25 -14.82 -11.25 13.14
C GLN A 25 -14.78 -10.16 14.24
N GLU A 26 -13.63 -10.00 14.88
CA GLU A 26 -13.46 -8.95 15.91
C GLU A 26 -13.51 -7.56 15.26
N VAL A 27 -12.86 -7.36 14.11
CA VAL A 27 -12.95 -6.11 13.33
C VAL A 27 -14.40 -5.77 13.01
N GLN A 28 -15.15 -6.73 12.50
CA GLN A 28 -16.55 -6.55 12.16
C GLN A 28 -17.39 -6.17 13.38
N ASN A 29 -17.20 -6.86 14.50
CA ASN A 29 -17.93 -6.60 15.75
C ASN A 29 -17.62 -5.18 16.28
N ILE A 30 -16.35 -4.78 16.31
CA ILE A 30 -15.93 -3.44 16.75
C ILE A 30 -16.54 -2.37 15.83
N TYR A 31 -16.47 -2.56 14.52
CA TYR A 31 -17.05 -1.62 13.56
C TYR A 31 -18.55 -1.43 13.74
N PHE A 32 -19.31 -2.53 13.93
CA PHE A 32 -20.74 -2.44 14.19
C PHE A 32 -21.08 -1.78 15.53
N GLN A 33 -20.31 -2.06 16.59
CA GLN A 33 -20.49 -1.39 17.89
C GLN A 33 -20.25 0.12 17.78
N GLN A 34 -19.20 0.54 17.06
CA GLN A 34 -18.92 1.95 16.83
C GLN A 34 -20.04 2.64 16.04
N LYS A 35 -20.58 1.98 15.01
CA LYS A 35 -21.71 2.49 14.22
C LYS A 35 -23.00 2.69 15.03
N GLN A 36 -23.19 1.95 16.13
CA GLN A 36 -24.35 2.16 17.01
C GLN A 36 -24.24 3.43 17.85
N VAL A 37 -23.01 3.92 18.08
CA VAL A 37 -22.72 5.09 18.90
C VAL A 37 -22.44 6.34 18.06
N GLN A 38 -21.88 6.16 16.89
CA GLN A 38 -21.49 7.24 15.96
C GLN A 38 -22.13 7.03 14.58
N ALA A 39 -22.77 8.10 14.04
CA ALA A 39 -23.42 8.03 12.72
C ALA A 39 -22.42 7.83 11.56
N GLN A 40 -21.21 8.34 11.70
CA GLN A 40 -20.16 8.21 10.68
C GLN A 40 -18.91 7.57 11.27
N VAL A 41 -18.74 6.28 11.01
CA VAL A 41 -17.51 5.53 11.34
C VAL A 41 -16.86 5.11 10.04
N PRO A 42 -15.62 5.52 9.76
CA PRO A 42 -14.91 5.10 8.55
C PRO A 42 -14.70 3.58 8.58
N PHE A 43 -14.84 2.96 7.41
CA PHE A 43 -14.55 1.53 7.29
C PHE A 43 -13.04 1.29 7.50
N PRO A 44 -12.63 0.31 8.31
CA PRO A 44 -11.22 0.05 8.60
C PRO A 44 -10.53 -0.68 7.42
N HIS A 45 -10.29 0.02 6.32
CA HIS A 45 -9.73 -0.54 5.08
C HIS A 45 -8.37 -1.23 5.27
N TRP A 46 -7.57 -0.79 6.24
CA TRP A 46 -6.25 -1.33 6.54
C TRP A 46 -6.25 -2.78 7.02
N THR A 47 -7.40 -3.30 7.49
CA THR A 47 -7.50 -4.62 8.15
C THR A 47 -7.54 -5.79 7.17
N LYS A 48 -7.55 -5.54 5.87
CA LYS A 48 -7.70 -6.54 4.82
C LYS A 48 -6.59 -6.42 3.78
N LEU A 49 -6.14 -7.57 3.25
CA LEU A 49 -5.33 -7.62 2.04
C LEU A 49 -6.23 -7.38 0.82
N TRP A 50 -5.95 -6.31 0.11
CA TRP A 50 -6.69 -5.95 -1.10
C TRP A 50 -6.05 -6.56 -2.34
N PRO A 51 -6.83 -6.91 -3.39
CA PRO A 51 -6.28 -7.49 -4.62
C PRO A 51 -5.18 -6.65 -5.26
N ALA A 52 -5.25 -5.32 -5.16
CA ALA A 52 -4.21 -4.43 -5.67
C ALA A 52 -2.87 -4.59 -4.93
N ALA A 53 -2.89 -4.81 -3.61
CA ALA A 53 -1.67 -5.09 -2.83
C ALA A 53 -1.08 -6.46 -3.17
N LEU A 54 -1.92 -7.47 -3.44
CA LEU A 54 -1.47 -8.79 -3.92
C LEU A 54 -0.79 -8.65 -5.28
N ALA A 55 -1.42 -7.98 -6.24
CA ALA A 55 -0.86 -7.75 -7.57
C ALA A 55 0.45 -6.95 -7.51
N MET A 56 0.54 -5.92 -6.65
CA MET A 56 1.79 -5.18 -6.42
C MET A 56 2.89 -6.10 -5.90
N GLY A 57 2.60 -6.93 -4.89
CA GLY A 57 3.57 -7.88 -4.34
C GLY A 57 4.09 -8.86 -5.40
N ASP A 58 3.19 -9.42 -6.21
CA ASP A 58 3.56 -10.34 -7.29
C ASP A 58 4.44 -9.65 -8.33
N PHE A 59 4.06 -8.44 -8.77
CA PHE A 59 4.86 -7.64 -9.70
C PHE A 59 6.26 -7.33 -9.17
N LEU A 60 6.38 -6.91 -7.91
CA LEU A 60 7.67 -6.61 -7.29
C LEU A 60 8.55 -7.86 -7.16
N HIS A 61 7.94 -9.04 -6.93
CA HIS A 61 8.65 -10.31 -6.91
C HIS A 61 9.17 -10.72 -8.28
N GLU A 62 8.39 -10.48 -9.34
CA GLU A 62 8.76 -10.78 -10.73
C GLU A 62 9.77 -9.78 -11.31
N HIS A 63 9.88 -8.56 -10.72
CA HIS A 63 10.76 -7.48 -11.18
C HIS A 63 11.74 -7.00 -10.08
N PRO A 64 12.56 -7.88 -9.49
CA PRO A 64 13.47 -7.53 -8.39
C PRO A 64 14.55 -6.51 -8.81
N GLU A 65 14.88 -6.43 -10.10
CA GLU A 65 15.83 -5.48 -10.68
C GLU A 65 15.43 -4.02 -10.46
N LEU A 66 14.13 -3.71 -10.38
CA LEU A 66 13.62 -2.36 -10.09
C LEU A 66 14.00 -1.90 -8.69
N LEU A 67 14.11 -2.84 -7.74
CA LEU A 67 14.27 -2.57 -6.31
C LEU A 67 15.73 -2.57 -5.85
N LYS A 68 16.63 -3.14 -6.65
CA LYS A 68 18.03 -3.31 -6.25
C LYS A 68 18.69 -1.98 -5.92
N ASP A 69 19.29 -1.91 -4.73
CA ASP A 69 19.97 -0.73 -4.18
C ASP A 69 19.07 0.52 -4.02
N LYS A 70 17.74 0.35 -4.02
CA LYS A 70 16.76 1.44 -3.93
C LYS A 70 16.24 1.65 -2.51
N LYS A 71 15.88 2.90 -2.23
CA LYS A 71 15.03 3.29 -1.10
C LYS A 71 13.59 3.23 -1.57
N VAL A 72 12.78 2.47 -0.87
CA VAL A 72 11.35 2.28 -1.17
C VAL A 72 10.50 2.89 -0.08
N LEU A 73 9.47 3.62 -0.45
CA LEU A 73 8.42 4.10 0.44
C LEU A 73 7.07 3.54 -0.03
N GLU A 74 6.29 2.99 0.87
CA GLU A 74 4.88 2.70 0.63
C GLU A 74 4.03 3.62 1.49
N LEU A 75 3.10 4.35 0.87
CA LEU A 75 2.08 5.17 1.56
C LEU A 75 0.76 4.42 1.62
N ALA A 76 0.04 4.56 2.73
CA ALA A 76 -1.21 3.86 3.02
C ALA A 76 -1.08 2.33 2.85
N ALA A 77 -0.01 1.78 3.42
CA ALA A 77 0.40 0.39 3.25
C ALA A 77 -0.59 -0.63 3.86
N GLY A 78 -1.47 -0.21 4.78
CA GLY A 78 -2.39 -1.08 5.49
C GLY A 78 -1.65 -2.20 6.24
N LEU A 79 -1.63 -3.40 5.67
CA LEU A 79 -0.90 -4.56 6.21
C LEU A 79 0.54 -4.69 5.70
N GLY A 80 0.98 -3.82 4.76
CA GLY A 80 2.36 -3.71 4.33
C GLY A 80 2.88 -4.82 3.41
N LEU A 81 2.01 -5.62 2.78
CA LEU A 81 2.43 -6.73 1.93
C LEU A 81 3.44 -6.31 0.83
N PRO A 82 3.19 -5.28 0.00
CA PRO A 82 4.15 -4.83 -1.01
C PRO A 82 5.49 -4.43 -0.41
N SER A 83 5.50 -3.71 0.70
CA SER A 83 6.70 -3.31 1.43
C SER A 83 7.54 -4.52 1.85
N PHE A 84 6.91 -5.56 2.39
CA PHE A 84 7.63 -6.75 2.86
C PHE A 84 8.15 -7.62 1.71
N VAL A 85 7.48 -7.62 0.56
CA VAL A 85 8.02 -8.24 -0.66
C VAL A 85 9.21 -7.42 -1.17
N ALA A 86 9.07 -6.08 -1.25
CA ALA A 86 10.15 -5.19 -1.67
C ALA A 86 11.40 -5.30 -0.78
N ALA A 87 11.23 -5.53 0.52
CA ALA A 87 12.32 -5.66 1.48
C ALA A 87 13.31 -6.79 1.17
N ARG A 88 12.91 -7.78 0.38
CA ARG A 88 13.78 -8.88 -0.06
C ARG A 88 14.85 -8.43 -1.06
N TYR A 89 14.63 -7.31 -1.73
CA TYR A 89 15.43 -6.87 -2.87
C TYR A 89 15.96 -5.45 -2.72
N ALA A 90 15.23 -4.59 -1.98
CA ALA A 90 15.55 -3.19 -1.78
C ALA A 90 16.64 -2.98 -0.71
N ASN A 91 17.33 -1.84 -0.82
CA ASN A 91 18.29 -1.43 0.22
C ASN A 91 17.57 -1.09 1.53
N THR A 92 16.57 -0.23 1.48
CA THR A 92 15.73 0.13 2.64
C THR A 92 14.29 0.30 2.21
N VAL A 93 13.37 -0.04 3.10
CA VAL A 93 11.93 0.11 2.90
C VAL A 93 11.32 0.85 4.07
N CYS A 94 10.56 1.89 3.79
CA CYS A 94 9.67 2.54 4.75
C CYS A 94 8.24 2.17 4.40
N CYS A 95 7.58 1.35 5.21
CA CYS A 95 6.15 1.10 5.09
C CYS A 95 5.40 2.07 6.00
N SER A 96 4.38 2.74 5.48
CA SER A 96 3.70 3.79 6.23
C SER A 96 2.18 3.76 6.06
N ASP A 97 1.51 4.18 7.12
CA ASP A 97 0.08 4.39 7.15
C ASP A 97 -0.24 5.57 8.09
N TYR A 98 -1.44 6.14 7.99
CA TYR A 98 -1.87 7.21 8.90
C TYR A 98 -2.52 6.67 10.19
N LEU A 99 -2.74 5.35 10.29
CA LEU A 99 -3.36 4.69 11.43
C LEU A 99 -2.33 3.95 12.28
N GLU A 100 -2.29 4.25 13.57
CA GLU A 100 -1.42 3.59 14.56
C GLU A 100 -1.63 2.07 14.61
N GLU A 101 -2.87 1.60 14.43
CA GLU A 101 -3.20 0.17 14.44
C GLU A 101 -2.56 -0.56 13.25
N ALA A 102 -2.54 0.06 12.06
CA ALA A 102 -1.85 -0.47 10.89
C ALA A 102 -0.34 -0.54 11.13
N ILE A 103 0.25 0.53 11.68
CA ILE A 103 1.66 0.57 12.07
C ILE A 103 1.99 -0.53 13.08
N ALA A 104 1.15 -0.75 14.08
CA ALA A 104 1.35 -1.80 15.07
C ALA A 104 1.34 -3.21 14.44
N ALA A 105 0.44 -3.47 13.49
CA ALA A 105 0.39 -4.74 12.76
C ALA A 105 1.65 -4.94 11.89
N MET A 106 2.07 -3.91 11.16
CA MET A 106 3.28 -3.94 10.34
C MET A 106 4.54 -4.17 11.19
N ARG A 107 4.70 -3.47 12.32
CA ARG A 107 5.83 -3.67 13.25
C ARG A 107 5.91 -5.09 13.78
N LYS A 108 4.76 -5.72 14.08
CA LYS A 108 4.74 -7.14 14.47
C LYS A 108 5.24 -8.05 13.37
N THR A 109 4.84 -7.81 12.14
CA THR A 109 5.29 -8.55 10.96
C THR A 109 6.80 -8.38 10.75
N VAL A 110 7.31 -7.14 10.80
CA VAL A 110 8.74 -6.82 10.67
C VAL A 110 9.56 -7.57 11.74
N LEU A 111 9.12 -7.53 13.00
CA LEU A 111 9.81 -8.20 14.09
C LEU A 111 9.82 -9.72 13.91
N HIS A 112 8.67 -10.32 13.58
CA HIS A 112 8.54 -11.77 13.36
C HIS A 112 9.42 -12.26 12.22
N SER A 113 9.39 -11.54 11.09
CA SER A 113 10.13 -11.91 9.87
C SER A 113 11.58 -11.42 9.86
N GLN A 114 12.05 -10.76 10.94
CA GLN A 114 13.41 -10.24 11.10
C GLN A 114 13.87 -9.33 9.93
N LEU A 115 12.97 -8.48 9.45
CA LEU A 115 13.24 -7.57 8.33
C LEU A 115 14.04 -6.35 8.80
N ASN A 116 15.37 -6.45 8.82
CA ASN A 116 16.25 -5.42 9.39
C ASN A 116 16.36 -4.15 8.54
N ASN A 117 15.92 -4.18 7.28
CA ASN A 117 15.91 -3.06 6.35
C ASN A 117 14.54 -2.39 6.21
N VAL A 118 13.58 -2.72 7.09
CA VAL A 118 12.22 -2.15 7.07
C VAL A 118 11.97 -1.27 8.28
N THR A 119 11.47 -0.05 8.05
CA THR A 119 10.90 0.83 9.08
C THR A 119 9.40 0.97 8.89
N CYS A 120 8.67 1.21 10.00
CA CYS A 120 7.22 1.45 9.98
C CYS A 120 6.94 2.84 10.56
N GLU A 121 6.46 3.76 9.71
CA GLU A 121 6.29 5.17 10.03
C GLU A 121 4.83 5.60 9.96
N LEU A 122 4.40 6.42 10.93
CA LEU A 122 3.09 7.04 10.90
C LEU A 122 3.14 8.25 9.97
N LEU A 123 2.60 8.11 8.75
CA LEU A 123 2.59 9.18 7.74
C LEU A 123 1.18 9.39 7.19
N ASP A 124 0.76 10.64 7.21
CA ASP A 124 -0.44 11.10 6.50
C ASP A 124 -0.01 11.81 5.21
N TRP A 125 -0.48 11.37 4.06
CA TRP A 125 -0.16 11.99 2.77
C TRP A 125 -0.62 13.44 2.63
N ASN A 126 -1.56 13.88 3.48
CA ASN A 126 -1.97 15.28 3.56
C ASN A 126 -0.91 16.17 4.25
N HIS A 127 -0.02 15.56 5.05
CA HIS A 127 0.95 16.26 5.89
C HIS A 127 2.36 15.66 5.81
N LEU A 128 2.80 15.26 4.62
CA LEU A 128 4.12 14.65 4.43
C LEU A 128 5.25 15.65 4.74
N PRO A 129 6.32 15.23 5.45
CA PRO A 129 7.51 16.04 5.67
C PRO A 129 8.09 16.55 4.35
N SER A 130 8.48 17.84 4.29
CA SER A 130 9.02 18.44 3.05
C SER A 130 10.31 17.77 2.56
N ALA A 131 11.13 17.29 3.49
CA ALA A 131 12.40 16.61 3.23
C ALA A 131 12.24 15.12 2.86
N LEU A 132 11.01 14.57 2.87
CA LEU A 132 10.77 13.16 2.56
C LEU A 132 11.08 12.89 1.08
N THR A 133 12.04 11.99 0.82
CA THR A 133 12.46 11.54 -0.51
C THR A 133 12.58 10.03 -0.54
N THR A 134 12.37 9.45 -1.71
CA THR A 134 12.53 8.03 -1.98
C THR A 134 12.88 7.80 -3.44
N ASP A 135 13.52 6.65 -3.76
CA ASP A 135 13.76 6.28 -5.16
C ASP A 135 12.48 5.69 -5.79
N ILE A 136 11.72 4.92 -4.99
CA ILE A 136 10.49 4.27 -5.44
C ILE A 136 9.38 4.54 -4.45
N LEU A 137 8.21 4.95 -4.96
CA LEU A 137 6.97 5.10 -4.20
C LEU A 137 5.98 4.01 -4.63
N LEU A 138 5.51 3.22 -3.67
CA LEU A 138 4.49 2.20 -3.87
C LEU A 138 3.14 2.70 -3.37
N LEU A 139 2.09 2.45 -4.13
CA LEU A 139 0.72 2.86 -3.84
C LEU A 139 -0.26 1.78 -4.30
N SER A 140 -0.95 1.16 -3.35
CA SER A 140 -1.90 0.07 -3.64
C SER A 140 -3.31 0.45 -3.23
N ASP A 141 -4.22 0.51 -4.22
CA ASP A 141 -5.66 0.75 -4.00
C ASP A 141 -6.01 2.05 -3.24
N ILE A 142 -5.25 3.12 -3.49
CA ILE A 142 -5.38 4.38 -2.77
C ILE A 142 -6.41 5.35 -3.39
N ASN A 143 -6.89 5.08 -4.61
CA ASN A 143 -7.78 5.93 -5.40
C ASN A 143 -9.25 5.46 -5.34
N TYR A 144 -9.73 5.21 -4.13
CA TYR A 144 -11.11 4.78 -3.88
C TYR A 144 -12.05 5.92 -3.46
N ASP A 145 -11.50 7.07 -3.06
CA ASP A 145 -12.26 8.25 -2.62
C ASP A 145 -12.02 9.44 -3.57
N PRO A 146 -13.02 9.83 -4.40
CA PRO A 146 -12.88 10.94 -5.34
C PRO A 146 -12.54 12.28 -4.68
N GLU A 147 -12.93 12.52 -3.42
CA GLU A 147 -12.63 13.77 -2.70
C GLU A 147 -11.14 13.92 -2.43
N GLN A 148 -10.37 12.82 -2.42
CA GLN A 148 -8.93 12.81 -2.21
C GLN A 148 -8.10 12.92 -3.50
N PHE A 149 -8.71 12.84 -4.69
CA PHE A 149 -7.96 12.72 -5.95
C PHE A 149 -7.06 13.91 -6.24
N ASP A 150 -7.49 15.14 -5.97
CA ASP A 150 -6.67 16.32 -6.24
C ASP A 150 -5.47 16.38 -5.30
N GLN A 151 -5.66 16.08 -4.00
CA GLN A 151 -4.57 16.00 -3.05
C GLN A 151 -3.59 14.87 -3.40
N LEU A 152 -4.11 13.70 -3.74
CA LEU A 152 -3.30 12.57 -4.15
C LEU A 152 -2.47 12.90 -5.40
N TYR A 153 -3.07 13.59 -6.38
CA TYR A 153 -2.35 14.03 -7.57
C TYR A 153 -1.19 14.97 -7.24
N LEU A 154 -1.36 15.90 -6.30
CA LEU A 154 -0.28 16.78 -5.83
C LEU A 154 0.85 16.00 -5.17
N VAL A 155 0.52 14.97 -4.37
CA VAL A 155 1.52 14.07 -3.78
C VAL A 155 2.33 13.35 -4.88
N LEU A 156 1.65 12.77 -5.87
CA LEU A 156 2.32 12.09 -6.99
C LEU A 156 3.22 13.05 -7.77
N GLN A 157 2.72 14.25 -8.09
CA GLN A 157 3.52 15.28 -8.80
C GLN A 157 4.80 15.65 -8.03
N ARG A 158 4.70 15.81 -6.69
CA ARG A 158 5.85 16.11 -5.85
C ARG A 158 6.94 15.04 -5.99
N PHE A 159 6.58 13.76 -5.85
CA PHE A 159 7.55 12.67 -5.95
C PHE A 159 8.12 12.52 -7.37
N ILE A 160 7.31 12.69 -8.40
CA ILE A 160 7.78 12.69 -9.80
C ILE A 160 8.77 13.84 -10.06
N GLN A 161 8.53 15.03 -9.50
CA GLN A 161 9.46 16.16 -9.61
C GLN A 161 10.81 15.91 -8.91
N GLN A 162 10.81 15.06 -7.88
CA GLN A 162 12.03 14.59 -7.19
C GLN A 162 12.77 13.47 -7.94
N GLY A 163 12.23 12.98 -9.06
CA GLY A 163 12.82 11.88 -9.84
C GLY A 163 12.41 10.48 -9.36
N THR A 164 11.46 10.40 -8.41
CA THR A 164 10.95 9.13 -7.88
C THR A 164 10.21 8.34 -8.96
N LEU A 165 10.48 7.04 -9.06
CA LEU A 165 9.64 6.09 -9.78
C LEU A 165 8.41 5.76 -8.93
N ILE A 166 7.21 5.91 -9.48
CA ILE A 166 5.97 5.56 -8.77
C ILE A 166 5.38 4.29 -9.38
N ILE A 167 5.04 3.31 -8.56
CA ILE A 167 4.30 2.12 -8.96
C ILE A 167 2.94 2.17 -8.26
N LEU A 168 1.89 2.29 -9.06
CA LEU A 168 0.50 2.38 -8.60
C LEU A 168 -0.28 1.17 -9.09
N THR A 169 -0.92 0.43 -8.18
CA THR A 169 -1.88 -0.62 -8.51
C THR A 169 -3.29 -0.23 -8.09
N THR A 170 -4.25 -0.46 -8.96
CA THR A 170 -5.64 -0.10 -8.72
C THR A 170 -6.62 -1.06 -9.42
N PRO A 171 -7.72 -1.46 -8.76
CA PRO A 171 -8.83 -2.09 -9.44
C PRO A 171 -9.44 -1.13 -10.45
N GLN A 172 -9.99 -1.67 -11.53
CA GLN A 172 -10.67 -0.90 -12.56
C GLN A 172 -12.02 -0.39 -12.06
N ARG A 173 -12.01 0.79 -11.41
CA ARG A 173 -13.23 1.45 -10.92
C ARG A 173 -13.63 2.61 -11.82
N LEU A 174 -14.91 2.67 -12.22
CA LEU A 174 -15.42 3.77 -13.06
C LEU A 174 -15.19 5.15 -12.41
N MET A 175 -15.36 5.25 -11.09
CA MET A 175 -15.16 6.49 -10.34
C MET A 175 -13.70 6.99 -10.36
N ALA A 176 -12.73 6.06 -10.47
CA ALA A 176 -11.31 6.39 -10.51
C ALA A 176 -10.82 6.77 -11.91
N LYS A 177 -11.61 6.56 -12.96
CA LYS A 177 -11.21 6.82 -14.35
C LYS A 177 -10.67 8.23 -14.58
N PRO A 178 -11.32 9.32 -14.13
CA PRO A 178 -10.81 10.68 -14.34
C PRO A 178 -9.44 10.91 -13.68
N PHE A 179 -9.20 10.28 -12.52
CA PHE A 179 -7.90 10.34 -11.83
C PHE A 179 -6.82 9.60 -12.63
N ILE A 180 -7.12 8.38 -13.10
CA ILE A 180 -6.18 7.60 -13.91
C ILE A 180 -5.86 8.32 -15.22
N GLU A 181 -6.85 8.90 -15.90
CA GLU A 181 -6.63 9.67 -17.13
C GLU A 181 -5.66 10.86 -16.93
N LYS A 182 -5.69 11.53 -15.78
CA LYS A 182 -4.69 12.56 -15.42
C LYS A 182 -3.27 12.02 -15.29
N LEU A 183 -3.10 10.74 -14.95
CA LEU A 183 -1.80 10.09 -14.76
C LEU A 183 -1.20 9.52 -16.04
N LEU A 184 -2.02 9.21 -17.05
CA LEU A 184 -1.56 8.58 -18.31
C LEU A 184 -0.40 9.33 -18.99
N PRO A 185 -0.35 10.68 -19.03
CA PRO A 185 0.78 11.40 -19.62
C PRO A 185 2.13 11.17 -18.92
N LEU A 186 2.09 10.69 -17.66
CA LEU A 186 3.27 10.38 -16.83
C LEU A 186 3.57 8.88 -16.81
N CYS A 187 2.71 8.07 -17.44
CA CYS A 187 2.82 6.63 -17.45
C CYS A 187 3.85 6.17 -18.49
N LYS A 188 4.90 5.49 -18.03
CA LYS A 188 5.93 4.88 -18.89
C LYS A 188 5.57 3.45 -19.27
N GLN A 189 4.93 2.72 -18.37
CA GLN A 189 4.52 1.33 -18.57
C GLN A 189 3.20 1.08 -17.88
N GLN A 190 2.38 0.26 -18.49
CA GLN A 190 1.10 -0.20 -17.94
C GLN A 190 0.99 -1.71 -18.09
N TYR A 191 0.50 -2.35 -17.03
CA TYR A 191 0.24 -3.79 -17.01
C TYR A 191 -1.19 -4.04 -16.54
N GLU A 192 -1.80 -5.09 -17.07
CA GLU A 192 -3.07 -5.62 -16.60
C GLU A 192 -2.81 -6.95 -15.90
N MET A 193 -3.23 -7.04 -14.66
CA MET A 193 -3.02 -8.21 -13.80
C MET A 193 -4.35 -8.69 -13.24
N THR A 194 -4.38 -9.91 -12.72
CA THR A 194 -5.54 -10.46 -12.02
C THR A 194 -5.11 -10.96 -10.65
N ALA A 195 -5.76 -10.48 -9.60
CA ALA A 195 -5.58 -10.97 -8.24
C ALA A 195 -6.96 -11.16 -7.59
N ASP A 196 -7.18 -12.32 -6.94
CA ASP A 196 -8.44 -12.67 -6.30
C ASP A 196 -9.68 -12.39 -7.19
N ASN A 197 -9.63 -12.84 -8.47
CA ASN A 197 -10.65 -12.63 -9.49
C ASN A 197 -10.98 -11.13 -9.78
N THR A 198 -10.08 -10.23 -9.41
CA THR A 198 -10.22 -8.79 -9.68
C THR A 198 -9.20 -8.35 -10.71
N SER A 199 -9.65 -7.63 -11.74
CA SER A 199 -8.74 -7.00 -12.71
C SER A 199 -8.07 -5.79 -12.08
N ILE A 200 -6.74 -5.76 -12.13
CA ILE A 200 -5.89 -4.73 -11.55
C ILE A 200 -5.07 -4.08 -12.67
N SER A 201 -5.16 -2.77 -12.79
CA SER A 201 -4.23 -2.01 -13.62
C SER A 201 -3.02 -1.60 -12.76
N LEU A 202 -1.83 -1.86 -13.27
CA LEU A 202 -0.58 -1.39 -12.68
C LEU A 202 0.05 -0.34 -13.59
N LEU A 203 0.32 0.82 -13.03
CA LEU A 203 0.94 1.96 -13.72
C LEU A 203 2.33 2.23 -13.14
N VAL A 204 3.34 2.30 -14.01
CA VAL A 204 4.68 2.77 -13.67
C VAL A 204 4.81 4.21 -14.15
N LEU A 205 4.87 5.16 -13.21
CA LEU A 205 4.89 6.59 -13.50
C LEU A 205 6.27 7.17 -13.24
N GLN A 206 6.73 7.99 -14.16
CA GLN A 206 8.00 8.72 -14.05
C GLN A 206 7.97 9.93 -15.00
N LYS A 207 8.82 10.92 -14.75
CA LYS A 207 8.99 12.07 -15.64
C LYS A 207 9.67 11.68 -16.97
#